data_b8e51a2325f10546aa2d79176c29dc8e
#
_entry.id   b8e51a2325f10546aa2d79176c29dc8e
#
_cell.length_a   1.000
_cell.length_b   1.000
_cell.length_c   1.000
_cell.angle_alpha   90.00
_cell.angle_beta   90.00
_cell.angle_gamma   90.00
#
_symmetry.space_group_name_H-M   'P 1'
#
loop_
_entity.id
_entity.type
_entity.pdbx_description
1 polymer ?
#
loop_
_entity_poly.entity_id
_entity_poly.type
_entity_poly.pdbx_seq_one_letter_code
_entity_poly.pdbx_strand_id
1 'polypeptide(L)'
;YGTQNSILAIDQYLPDWDPDHYCNIYVIPKMCSSTLGWSYVTVSTSNARDGIWLRSDIFGLGSTHPRNNQNKVLTHEMGHYCGLHHVFQSVGYCGNDFGIPCDVYGDFVCDTPPTKVQWTCDPPICPEELYDYTADNHMDYYPDSCRHHFTPGQVERMHSMLSYNRGGLFGGLPVCLGDVNGDYIIGSADLMLLLSCWGLYGCSSGDFNYSGVVNVYDLNIFLSLYGTICEGHPLWD
;
A
#
# COMPACT_ATOMS: atom_id res chain seq x y z
N TYR A 1 11.67 17.12 -15.14
CA TYR A 1 12.14 16.87 -16.52
C TYR A 1 13.32 15.90 -16.63
N GLY A 2 13.99 15.49 -15.51
CA GLY A 2 15.18 14.64 -15.56
C GLY A 2 14.99 13.17 -15.21
N THR A 3 13.88 12.81 -14.56
CA THR A 3 13.62 11.44 -14.06
C THR A 3 13.22 10.47 -15.17
N GLN A 4 12.38 10.88 -16.09
CA GLN A 4 11.93 10.02 -17.20
C GLN A 4 13.09 9.65 -18.14
N ASN A 5 14.00 10.59 -18.43
CA ASN A 5 15.12 10.29 -19.35
C ASN A 5 16.18 9.37 -18.73
N SER A 6 16.37 9.39 -17.41
CA SER A 6 17.32 8.50 -16.73
C SER A 6 16.75 7.08 -16.61
N ILE A 7 15.45 6.97 -16.43
CA ILE A 7 14.72 5.69 -16.38
C ILE A 7 14.71 5.06 -17.79
N LEU A 8 14.39 5.82 -18.83
CA LEU A 8 14.41 5.36 -20.23
C LEU A 8 15.80 4.88 -20.70
N ALA A 9 16.89 5.42 -20.14
CA ALA A 9 18.23 4.96 -20.46
C ALA A 9 18.59 3.58 -19.87
N ILE A 10 17.95 3.20 -18.77
CA ILE A 10 18.14 1.87 -18.15
C ILE A 10 17.42 0.79 -18.95
N ASP A 11 16.30 1.11 -19.63
CA ASP A 11 15.50 0.18 -20.44
C ASP A 11 16.29 -0.52 -21.53
N GLN A 12 17.25 0.16 -22.10
CA GLN A 12 18.05 -0.41 -23.19
C GLN A 12 19.03 -1.48 -22.71
N TYR A 13 19.32 -1.53 -21.40
CA TYR A 13 20.36 -2.39 -20.83
C TYR A 13 19.87 -3.44 -19.88
N LEU A 14 18.71 -3.24 -19.24
CA LEU A 14 18.13 -4.17 -18.27
C LEU A 14 16.62 -4.30 -18.55
N PRO A 15 16.20 -5.32 -19.31
CA PRO A 15 14.79 -5.60 -19.49
C PRO A 15 14.17 -5.89 -18.12
N ASP A 16 13.02 -5.32 -17.87
CA ASP A 16 12.25 -5.61 -16.68
C ASP A 16 11.82 -7.08 -16.67
N TRP A 17 11.84 -7.69 -15.52
CA TRP A 17 11.16 -8.95 -15.32
C TRP A 17 9.66 -8.69 -15.35
N ASP A 18 8.91 -9.68 -15.79
CA ASP A 18 7.47 -9.59 -15.92
C ASP A 18 6.84 -9.10 -14.59
N PRO A 19 6.24 -7.91 -14.54
CA PRO A 19 5.69 -7.34 -13.31
C PRO A 19 4.50 -8.12 -12.77
N ASP A 20 3.87 -8.96 -13.56
CA ASP A 20 2.82 -9.85 -13.10
C ASP A 20 3.36 -10.97 -12.20
N HIS A 21 4.66 -11.28 -12.31
CA HIS A 21 5.30 -12.37 -11.56
C HIS A 21 6.44 -11.91 -10.65
N TYR A 22 6.95 -10.69 -10.83
CA TYR A 22 8.12 -10.20 -10.11
C TYR A 22 7.96 -8.75 -9.64
N CYS A 23 8.33 -8.50 -8.39
CA CYS A 23 8.56 -7.14 -7.91
C CYS A 23 9.96 -6.69 -8.35
N ASN A 24 10.04 -5.82 -9.35
CA ASN A 24 11.30 -5.28 -9.83
C ASN A 24 11.87 -4.24 -8.86
N ILE A 25 13.11 -4.40 -8.43
CA ILE A 25 13.81 -3.44 -7.57
C ILE A 25 15.04 -2.90 -8.30
N TYR A 26 15.04 -1.59 -8.56
CA TYR A 26 16.10 -0.90 -9.29
C TYR A 26 16.98 -0.12 -8.31
N VAL A 27 18.25 -0.53 -8.21
CA VAL A 27 19.24 0.16 -7.37
C VAL A 27 20.11 1.03 -8.26
N ILE A 28 19.99 2.35 -8.12
CA ILE A 28 20.64 3.33 -9.00
C ILE A 28 21.55 4.29 -8.21
N PRO A 29 22.66 4.74 -8.80
CA PRO A 29 23.61 5.60 -8.09
C PRO A 29 23.03 6.94 -7.64
N LYS A 30 22.05 7.48 -8.38
CA LYS A 30 21.51 8.81 -8.13
C LYS A 30 20.07 8.92 -8.60
N MET A 31 19.25 9.55 -7.79
CA MET A 31 17.89 9.97 -8.13
C MET A 31 17.83 11.49 -8.30
N CYS A 32 16.77 11.99 -8.93
CA CYS A 32 16.55 13.42 -9.01
C CYS A 32 16.27 14.00 -7.62
N SER A 33 16.81 15.18 -7.35
CA SER A 33 16.70 15.87 -6.06
C SER A 33 17.26 15.06 -4.89
N SER A 34 16.69 15.21 -3.71
CA SER A 34 17.06 14.51 -2.48
C SER A 34 16.32 13.19 -2.26
N THR A 35 15.58 12.72 -3.28
CA THR A 35 14.80 11.47 -3.18
C THR A 35 15.72 10.28 -2.92
N LEU A 36 15.35 9.46 -1.94
CA LEU A 36 16.10 8.27 -1.53
C LEU A 36 15.55 7.00 -2.19
N GLY A 37 14.23 6.90 -2.30
CA GLY A 37 13.50 5.84 -2.95
C GLY A 37 12.24 6.36 -3.62
N TRP A 38 11.61 5.53 -4.41
CA TRP A 38 10.35 5.83 -5.06
C TRP A 38 9.64 4.56 -5.53
N SER A 39 8.32 4.51 -5.37
CA SER A 39 7.45 3.46 -5.89
C SER A 39 6.08 4.03 -6.25
N TYR A 40 5.35 3.32 -7.11
CA TYR A 40 3.95 3.64 -7.35
C TYR A 40 3.06 3.01 -6.28
N VAL A 41 2.11 3.79 -5.76
CA VAL A 41 1.09 3.31 -4.81
C VAL A 41 0.06 2.43 -5.54
N THR A 42 -0.26 2.78 -6.78
CA THR A 42 -1.20 2.01 -7.61
C THR A 42 -0.58 1.76 -8.98
N VAL A 43 -0.80 0.58 -9.52
CA VAL A 43 -0.38 0.28 -10.88
C VAL A 43 -1.40 0.82 -11.85
N SER A 44 -0.95 1.67 -12.79
CA SER A 44 -1.68 1.87 -14.02
C SER A 44 -1.11 0.88 -15.04
N THR A 45 -1.90 -0.06 -15.48
CA THR A 45 -1.53 -1.08 -16.49
C THR A 45 -1.05 -0.49 -17.83
N SER A 46 -1.14 0.82 -18.00
CA SER A 46 -0.69 1.54 -19.20
C SER A 46 0.71 2.13 -19.09
N ASN A 47 1.34 2.12 -17.92
CA ASN A 47 2.67 2.70 -17.72
C ASN A 47 3.68 1.62 -17.36
N ALA A 48 4.50 1.33 -18.33
CA ALA A 48 5.68 0.51 -18.28
C ALA A 48 6.58 0.86 -17.10
N ARG A 49 6.63 0.08 -16.06
CA ARG A 49 7.58 -0.02 -14.96
C ARG A 49 6.95 0.07 -13.60
N ASP A 50 6.27 -0.99 -13.31
CA ASP A 50 5.95 -1.28 -11.93
C ASP A 50 7.20 -1.79 -11.20
N GLY A 51 7.47 -1.20 -10.03
CA GLY A 51 8.63 -1.57 -9.25
C GLY A 51 9.04 -0.52 -8.22
N ILE A 52 10.19 -0.75 -7.62
CA ILE A 52 10.77 0.08 -6.58
C ILE A 52 12.13 0.60 -7.04
N TRP A 53 12.36 1.90 -6.93
CA TRP A 53 13.65 2.54 -7.20
C TRP A 53 14.31 3.00 -5.91
N LEU A 54 15.59 2.67 -5.76
CA LEU A 54 16.38 3.03 -4.59
C LEU A 54 17.72 3.61 -5.00
N ARG A 55 18.19 4.58 -4.22
CA ARG A 55 19.58 5.02 -4.33
C ARG A 55 20.51 3.96 -3.74
N SER A 56 21.63 3.72 -4.40
CA SER A 56 22.58 2.69 -3.99
C SER A 56 23.26 2.98 -2.64
N ASP A 57 23.38 4.25 -2.25
CA ASP A 57 24.01 4.65 -0.98
C ASP A 57 23.16 4.39 0.25
N ILE A 58 21.87 4.04 0.06
CA ILE A 58 20.95 3.71 1.17
C ILE A 58 20.48 2.24 1.11
N PHE A 59 20.92 1.50 0.11
CA PHE A 59 20.52 0.11 -0.06
C PHE A 59 21.43 -0.84 0.74
N GLY A 60 20.82 -1.74 1.50
CA GLY A 60 21.52 -2.73 2.31
C GLY A 60 21.90 -2.23 3.72
N LEU A 61 22.42 -3.17 4.49
CA LEU A 61 22.91 -2.89 5.85
C LEU A 61 24.28 -2.21 5.75
N GLY A 62 24.50 -1.20 6.60
CA GLY A 62 25.77 -0.48 6.64
C GLY A 62 25.87 0.67 5.63
N SER A 63 24.76 1.14 5.10
CA SER A 63 24.68 2.38 4.35
C SER A 63 25.35 3.53 5.13
N THR A 64 26.07 4.38 4.41
CA THR A 64 26.74 5.56 4.99
C THR A 64 25.81 6.75 5.21
N HIS A 65 24.55 6.62 4.85
CA HIS A 65 23.59 7.70 5.00
C HIS A 65 23.26 7.93 6.49
N PRO A 66 23.37 9.18 7.00
CA PRO A 66 23.35 9.44 8.44
C PRO A 66 22.03 9.11 9.14
N ARG A 67 20.93 9.04 8.40
CA ARG A 67 19.57 8.81 8.93
C ARG A 67 18.93 7.54 8.40
N ASN A 68 19.40 7.02 7.28
CA ASN A 68 18.79 5.90 6.56
C ASN A 68 19.87 4.86 6.25
N ASN A 69 20.23 4.07 7.24
CA ASN A 69 21.34 3.11 7.19
C ASN A 69 20.96 1.69 7.60
N GLN A 70 19.65 1.41 7.77
CA GLN A 70 19.13 0.11 8.17
C GLN A 70 18.20 -0.50 7.09
N ASN A 71 18.31 -0.02 5.86
CA ASN A 71 17.51 -0.48 4.71
C ASN A 71 15.98 -0.26 4.83
N LYS A 72 15.55 0.62 5.74
CA LYS A 72 14.11 0.85 5.96
C LYS A 72 13.48 1.77 4.91
N VAL A 73 14.29 2.40 4.06
CA VAL A 73 13.77 3.07 2.85
C VAL A 73 13.18 2.03 1.91
N LEU A 74 13.81 0.87 1.73
CA LEU A 74 13.20 -0.22 0.94
C LEU A 74 11.87 -0.67 1.55
N THR A 75 11.79 -0.81 2.86
CA THR A 75 10.53 -1.17 3.55
C THR A 75 9.44 -0.11 3.33
N HIS A 76 9.81 1.17 3.35
CA HIS A 76 8.91 2.28 3.07
C HIS A 76 8.38 2.21 1.61
N GLU A 77 9.28 2.08 0.64
CA GLU A 77 8.89 1.97 -0.77
C GLU A 77 8.09 0.69 -1.06
N MET A 78 8.37 -0.40 -0.35
CA MET A 78 7.56 -1.61 -0.41
C MET A 78 6.14 -1.36 0.12
N GLY A 79 5.99 -0.54 1.16
CA GLY A 79 4.67 -0.09 1.61
C GLY A 79 3.89 0.62 0.49
N HIS A 80 4.53 1.54 -0.22
CA HIS A 80 3.92 2.18 -1.40
C HIS A 80 3.60 1.19 -2.52
N TYR A 81 4.54 0.31 -2.83
CA TYR A 81 4.33 -0.75 -3.81
C TYR A 81 3.12 -1.62 -3.47
N CYS A 82 2.90 -1.87 -2.20
CA CYS A 82 1.74 -2.60 -1.68
C CYS A 82 0.47 -1.73 -1.50
N GLY A 83 0.47 -0.46 -1.90
CA GLY A 83 -0.72 0.39 -1.91
C GLY A 83 -0.90 1.31 -0.71
N LEU A 84 0.12 1.47 0.16
CA LEU A 84 0.07 2.42 1.26
C LEU A 84 0.44 3.83 0.82
N HIS A 85 -0.23 4.81 1.41
CA HIS A 85 0.14 6.21 1.37
C HIS A 85 0.99 6.59 2.59
N HIS A 86 1.59 7.78 2.56
CA HIS A 86 2.24 8.32 3.75
C HIS A 86 1.22 8.60 4.84
N VAL A 87 1.54 8.31 6.09
CA VAL A 87 0.66 8.59 7.25
C VAL A 87 0.32 10.07 7.40
N PHE A 88 1.13 10.98 6.83
CA PHE A 88 0.87 12.42 6.79
C PHE A 88 0.19 12.88 5.47
N GLN A 89 -0.29 11.94 4.64
CA GLN A 89 -0.93 12.24 3.34
C GLN A 89 -2.17 13.12 3.56
N SER A 90 -2.29 14.16 2.75
CA SER A 90 -3.43 15.10 2.76
C SER A 90 -3.66 15.85 4.07
N VAL A 91 -2.80 15.69 5.08
CA VAL A 91 -2.97 16.30 6.40
C VAL A 91 -1.98 17.45 6.57
N GLY A 92 -2.44 18.68 6.40
CA GLY A 92 -1.66 19.87 6.76
C GLY A 92 -1.62 20.13 8.27
N TYR A 93 -2.44 19.43 9.07
CA TYR A 93 -2.66 19.67 10.50
C TYR A 93 -2.81 18.38 11.27
N CYS A 94 -2.53 18.42 12.56
CA CYS A 94 -2.78 17.33 13.48
C CYS A 94 -4.28 17.24 13.75
N GLY A 95 -4.83 16.09 13.54
CA GLY A 95 -6.20 15.78 13.96
C GLY A 95 -7.24 15.92 12.87
N ASN A 96 -8.23 15.11 13.02
CA ASN A 96 -9.46 15.14 12.27
C ASN A 96 -10.42 16.13 12.95
N ASP A 97 -10.05 17.42 12.95
CA ASP A 97 -10.82 18.48 13.59
C ASP A 97 -12.23 18.65 13.00
N PHE A 98 -12.55 17.93 11.94
CA PHE A 98 -13.78 18.12 11.18
C PHE A 98 -14.67 16.87 11.11
N GLY A 99 -14.35 15.79 11.83
CA GLY A 99 -15.15 14.56 11.76
C GLY A 99 -15.14 13.92 10.36
N ILE A 100 -14.10 14.17 9.56
CA ILE A 100 -13.95 13.53 8.26
C ILE A 100 -13.53 12.07 8.50
N PRO A 101 -14.23 11.11 7.90
CA PRO A 101 -13.88 9.71 8.06
C PRO A 101 -12.44 9.40 7.60
N CYS A 102 -11.76 8.52 8.31
CA CYS A 102 -10.39 8.11 8.03
C CYS A 102 -10.19 7.43 6.66
N ASP A 103 -11.25 6.89 6.11
CA ASP A 103 -11.32 6.27 4.77
C ASP A 103 -11.37 7.28 3.62
N VAL A 104 -11.63 8.55 3.94
CA VAL A 104 -11.76 9.65 2.96
C VAL A 104 -10.58 10.62 3.06
N TYR A 105 -9.84 10.56 4.16
CA TYR A 105 -8.80 11.53 4.48
C TYR A 105 -7.56 10.87 5.09
N GLY A 106 -6.40 11.50 4.94
CA GLY A 106 -5.15 10.96 5.42
C GLY A 106 -4.59 9.90 4.48
N ASP A 107 -4.08 8.82 5.04
CA ASP A 107 -3.53 7.69 4.31
C ASP A 107 -4.57 6.60 3.98
N PHE A 108 -5.84 6.87 4.27
CA PHE A 108 -6.98 5.95 4.07
C PHE A 108 -6.90 4.69 4.93
N VAL A 109 -6.25 4.76 6.09
CA VAL A 109 -6.14 3.68 7.06
C VAL A 109 -6.58 4.21 8.44
N CYS A 110 -7.57 3.56 9.03
CA CYS A 110 -8.26 4.12 10.21
C CYS A 110 -7.53 3.91 11.53
N ASP A 111 -6.59 3.00 11.60
CA ASP A 111 -5.76 2.77 12.78
C ASP A 111 -4.39 3.47 12.74
N THR A 112 -4.15 4.29 11.70
CA THR A 112 -3.03 5.21 11.64
C THR A 112 -3.49 6.58 12.11
N PRO A 113 -2.92 7.12 13.20
CA PRO A 113 -3.26 8.46 13.63
C PRO A 113 -2.81 9.52 12.61
N PRO A 114 -3.63 10.55 12.33
CA PRO A 114 -3.22 11.66 11.48
C PRO A 114 -1.98 12.34 12.05
N THR A 115 -0.94 12.48 11.25
CA THR A 115 0.33 13.04 11.69
C THR A 115 0.86 14.08 10.70
N LYS A 116 1.77 14.93 11.14
CA LYS A 116 2.58 15.80 10.29
C LYS A 116 3.87 15.10 9.90
N VAL A 117 4.39 15.45 8.73
CA VAL A 117 5.71 14.99 8.33
C VAL A 117 6.75 15.36 9.40
N GLN A 118 7.52 14.39 9.85
CA GLN A 118 8.58 14.54 10.83
C GLN A 118 9.89 13.99 10.29
N TRP A 119 10.98 14.62 10.73
CA TRP A 119 12.33 14.27 10.30
C TRP A 119 13.21 13.79 11.45
N THR A 120 12.68 13.74 12.66
CA THR A 120 13.35 13.31 13.90
C THR A 120 12.52 12.23 14.56
N CYS A 121 13.11 11.50 15.51
CA CYS A 121 12.39 10.48 16.29
C CYS A 121 11.50 11.08 17.39
N ASP A 122 11.39 12.39 17.45
CA ASP A 122 10.49 13.02 18.41
C ASP A 122 9.03 12.77 18.01
N PRO A 123 8.13 12.57 18.96
CA PRO A 123 6.72 12.42 18.66
C PRO A 123 6.21 13.67 17.93
N PRO A 124 5.27 13.49 17.00
CA PRO A 124 4.68 14.62 16.29
C PRO A 124 4.04 15.60 17.26
N ILE A 125 4.16 16.89 16.96
CA ILE A 125 3.57 17.98 17.74
C ILE A 125 2.06 18.05 17.44
N CYS A 126 1.35 17.00 17.79
CA CYS A 126 -0.10 16.98 17.80
C CYS A 126 -0.58 16.93 19.25
N PRO A 127 -1.75 17.50 19.61
CA PRO A 127 -2.23 17.44 20.97
C PRO A 127 -2.27 15.99 21.46
N GLU A 128 -1.49 15.67 22.49
CA GLU A 128 -1.30 14.32 23.05
C GLU A 128 -2.60 13.68 23.54
N GLU A 129 -3.65 14.46 23.70
CA GLU A 129 -4.91 14.02 24.31
C GLU A 129 -5.78 13.15 23.40
N LEU A 130 -5.47 13.08 22.12
CA LEU A 130 -6.33 12.41 21.14
C LEU A 130 -5.75 11.11 20.56
N TYR A 131 -4.44 10.91 20.61
CA TYR A 131 -3.82 9.76 19.94
C TYR A 131 -2.53 9.31 20.63
N ASP A 132 -2.36 8.01 20.79
CA ASP A 132 -1.11 7.39 21.24
C ASP A 132 -0.13 7.33 20.07
N TYR A 133 0.65 8.40 19.89
CA TYR A 133 1.61 8.51 18.79
C TYR A 133 2.94 7.85 19.15
N THR A 134 3.30 6.87 18.37
CA THR A 134 4.67 6.39 18.33
C THR A 134 5.33 6.82 17.01
N ALA A 135 6.54 7.38 17.11
CA ALA A 135 7.32 7.83 15.94
C ALA A 135 8.00 6.62 15.26
N ASP A 136 7.23 5.62 14.85
CA ASP A 136 7.75 4.30 14.50
C ASP A 136 7.14 3.67 13.22
N ASN A 137 6.17 4.34 12.58
CA ASN A 137 5.54 3.82 11.38
C ASN A 137 6.47 3.89 10.17
N HIS A 138 6.55 2.80 9.40
CA HIS A 138 7.36 2.75 8.20
C HIS A 138 6.93 3.75 7.12
N MET A 139 5.67 4.17 7.09
CA MET A 139 5.15 5.11 6.09
C MET A 139 5.33 6.58 6.44
N ASP A 140 6.15 6.89 7.45
CA ASP A 140 6.59 8.26 7.76
C ASP A 140 8.04 8.48 7.30
N TYR A 141 8.52 9.74 7.41
CA TYR A 141 9.89 10.16 7.07
C TYR A 141 10.83 10.17 8.26
N TYR A 142 10.49 9.48 9.32
CA TYR A 142 11.38 9.28 10.47
C TYR A 142 12.73 8.64 10.05
N PRO A 143 13.81 8.90 10.79
CA PRO A 143 15.04 8.14 10.63
C PRO A 143 14.82 6.63 10.77
N ASP A 144 15.63 5.83 10.10
CA ASP A 144 15.55 4.37 10.16
C ASP A 144 15.62 3.82 11.59
N SER A 145 16.29 4.52 12.51
CA SER A 145 16.40 4.11 13.92
C SER A 145 15.04 4.07 14.65
N CYS A 146 14.04 4.82 14.18
CA CYS A 146 12.75 4.91 14.82
C CYS A 146 11.70 4.03 14.16
N ARG A 147 11.71 3.95 12.82
CA ARG A 147 10.68 3.21 12.07
C ARG A 147 10.83 1.71 12.27
N HIS A 148 9.79 1.00 12.67
CA HIS A 148 9.87 -0.44 12.89
C HIS A 148 8.55 -1.20 12.77
N HIS A 149 7.42 -0.55 12.43
CA HIS A 149 6.19 -1.30 12.23
C HIS A 149 5.29 -0.71 11.14
N PHE A 150 4.35 -1.54 10.68
CA PHE A 150 3.11 -1.19 10.03
C PHE A 150 1.96 -1.51 10.97
N THR A 151 0.89 -0.73 10.94
CA THR A 151 -0.32 -1.04 11.70
C THR A 151 -1.06 -2.25 11.13
N PRO A 152 -1.93 -2.91 11.91
CA PRO A 152 -2.78 -3.97 11.38
C PRO A 152 -3.61 -3.53 10.16
N GLY A 153 -4.22 -2.35 10.19
CA GLY A 153 -4.97 -1.80 9.06
C GLY A 153 -4.11 -1.52 7.84
N GLN A 154 -2.86 -1.08 8.03
CA GLN A 154 -1.90 -0.97 6.92
C GLN A 154 -1.59 -2.34 6.30
N VAL A 155 -1.38 -3.37 7.11
CA VAL A 155 -1.13 -4.73 6.62
C VAL A 155 -2.32 -5.26 5.83
N GLU A 156 -3.52 -5.04 6.33
CA GLU A 156 -4.76 -5.42 5.67
C GLU A 156 -4.92 -4.72 4.31
N ARG A 157 -4.70 -3.40 4.28
CA ARG A 157 -4.69 -2.63 3.04
C ARG A 157 -3.62 -3.13 2.06
N MET A 158 -2.40 -3.44 2.52
CA MET A 158 -1.34 -4.00 1.67
C MET A 158 -1.78 -5.30 1.00
N HIS A 159 -2.37 -6.23 1.75
CA HIS A 159 -2.87 -7.50 1.19
C HIS A 159 -3.94 -7.25 0.14
N SER A 160 -4.92 -6.41 0.46
CA SER A 160 -6.02 -6.08 -0.43
C SER A 160 -5.54 -5.42 -1.73
N MET A 161 -4.67 -4.43 -1.61
CA MET A 161 -4.15 -3.68 -2.77
C MET A 161 -3.22 -4.51 -3.65
N LEU A 162 -2.38 -5.37 -3.05
CA LEU A 162 -1.56 -6.33 -3.80
C LEU A 162 -2.44 -7.30 -4.57
N SER A 163 -3.43 -7.86 -3.91
CA SER A 163 -4.37 -8.80 -4.51
C SER A 163 -5.09 -8.19 -5.72
N TYR A 164 -5.53 -6.96 -5.59
CA TYR A 164 -6.26 -6.27 -6.64
C TYR A 164 -5.35 -5.80 -7.79
N ASN A 165 -4.21 -5.18 -7.47
CA ASN A 165 -3.37 -4.55 -8.48
C ASN A 165 -2.27 -5.46 -9.04
N ARG A 166 -1.85 -6.48 -8.28
CA ARG A 166 -0.68 -7.33 -8.56
C ARG A 166 -0.92 -8.79 -8.21
N GLY A 167 -2.13 -9.28 -8.45
CA GLY A 167 -2.54 -10.66 -8.13
C GLY A 167 -1.61 -11.73 -8.71
N GLY A 168 -0.99 -11.46 -9.85
CA GLY A 168 -0.02 -12.35 -10.48
C GLY A 168 1.20 -12.68 -9.62
N LEU A 169 1.60 -11.78 -8.69
CA LEU A 169 2.71 -12.03 -7.75
C LEU A 169 2.46 -13.20 -6.79
N PHE A 170 1.21 -13.59 -6.61
CA PHE A 170 0.83 -14.75 -5.79
C PHE A 170 0.86 -16.09 -6.56
N GLY A 171 1.59 -16.14 -7.69
CA GLY A 171 1.73 -17.36 -8.47
C GLY A 171 0.52 -17.72 -9.31
N GLY A 172 -0.25 -16.71 -9.67
CA GLY A 172 -1.47 -16.90 -10.45
C GLY A 172 -2.61 -17.56 -9.66
N LEU A 173 -2.49 -17.60 -8.31
CA LEU A 173 -3.69 -17.84 -7.51
C LEU A 173 -4.59 -16.63 -7.75
N PRO A 174 -5.70 -16.78 -8.45
CA PRO A 174 -6.61 -15.67 -8.65
C PRO A 174 -7.09 -15.26 -7.27
N VAL A 175 -6.71 -14.06 -6.85
CA VAL A 175 -7.46 -13.43 -5.80
C VAL A 175 -8.80 -13.13 -6.41
N CYS A 176 -9.73 -13.98 -6.10
CA CYS A 176 -11.09 -13.86 -6.57
C CYS A 176 -11.74 -12.73 -5.79
N LEU A 177 -11.62 -11.51 -6.31
CA LEU A 177 -12.32 -10.38 -5.72
C LEU A 177 -13.80 -10.75 -5.61
N GLY A 178 -14.32 -10.75 -4.39
CA GLY A 178 -15.68 -11.16 -4.10
C GLY A 178 -15.83 -12.56 -3.48
N ASP A 179 -14.83 -13.41 -3.56
CA ASP A 179 -14.78 -14.69 -2.81
C ASP A 179 -14.25 -14.39 -1.40
N VAL A 180 -15.14 -13.99 -0.53
CA VAL A 180 -14.81 -13.55 0.83
C VAL A 180 -14.61 -14.75 1.76
N ASN A 181 -15.25 -15.87 1.48
CA ASN A 181 -15.20 -17.08 2.30
C ASN A 181 -14.10 -18.06 1.86
N GLY A 182 -13.48 -17.85 0.68
CA GLY A 182 -12.40 -18.68 0.16
C GLY A 182 -12.85 -20.01 -0.44
N ASP A 183 -14.13 -20.14 -0.86
CA ASP A 183 -14.66 -21.36 -1.46
C ASP A 183 -14.51 -21.41 -3.00
N TYR A 184 -13.88 -20.40 -3.57
CA TYR A 184 -13.68 -20.21 -5.02
C TYR A 184 -14.94 -19.92 -5.85
N ILE A 185 -16.06 -19.61 -5.21
CA ILE A 185 -17.31 -19.28 -5.88
C ILE A 185 -17.84 -17.97 -5.33
N ILE A 186 -17.95 -16.94 -6.18
CA ILE A 186 -18.57 -15.68 -5.75
C ILE A 186 -20.09 -15.87 -5.70
N GLY A 187 -20.59 -16.14 -4.50
CA GLY A 187 -21.93 -16.60 -4.29
C GLY A 187 -22.68 -15.89 -3.16
N SER A 188 -23.78 -16.53 -2.77
CA SER A 188 -24.64 -16.00 -1.69
C SER A 188 -23.98 -16.00 -0.33
N ALA A 189 -23.01 -16.90 -0.10
CA ALA A 189 -22.26 -16.94 1.17
C ALA A 189 -21.40 -15.67 1.33
N ASP A 190 -20.72 -15.25 0.24
CA ASP A 190 -19.90 -14.04 0.22
C ASP A 190 -20.77 -12.78 0.32
N LEU A 191 -21.94 -12.77 -0.34
CA LEU A 191 -22.90 -11.69 -0.18
C LEU A 191 -23.32 -11.51 1.29
N MET A 192 -23.54 -12.61 2.00
CA MET A 192 -23.86 -12.56 3.43
C MET A 192 -22.73 -11.95 4.26
N LEU A 193 -21.48 -12.26 3.95
CA LEU A 193 -20.30 -11.68 4.59
C LEU A 193 -20.19 -10.19 4.28
N LEU A 194 -20.32 -9.77 3.02
CA LEU A 194 -20.37 -8.36 2.63
C LEU A 194 -21.46 -7.63 3.41
N LEU A 195 -22.68 -8.17 3.44
CA LEU A 195 -23.81 -7.54 4.12
C LEU A 195 -23.64 -7.50 5.65
N SER A 196 -22.90 -8.43 6.23
CA SER A 196 -22.57 -8.39 7.66
C SER A 196 -21.69 -7.22 8.04
N CYS A 197 -20.93 -6.70 7.06
CA CYS A 197 -20.06 -5.53 7.18
C CYS A 197 -20.73 -4.21 6.76
N TRP A 198 -21.97 -4.24 6.32
CA TRP A 198 -22.64 -3.08 5.74
C TRP A 198 -22.67 -1.86 6.66
N GLY A 199 -22.12 -0.75 6.19
CA GLY A 199 -22.01 0.50 6.93
C GLY A 199 -20.99 0.49 8.05
N LEU A 200 -20.22 -0.58 8.23
CA LEU A 200 -19.16 -0.66 9.22
C LEU A 200 -17.86 -0.10 8.64
N TYR A 201 -17.13 0.61 9.48
CA TYR A 201 -15.78 1.09 9.18
C TYR A 201 -14.75 0.00 9.51
N GLY A 202 -13.74 -0.14 8.63
CA GLY A 202 -12.64 -1.08 8.86
C GLY A 202 -13.02 -2.56 8.73
N CYS A 203 -14.16 -2.86 8.12
CA CYS A 203 -14.55 -4.23 7.80
C CYS A 203 -14.06 -4.58 6.40
N SER A 204 -12.90 -5.23 6.32
CA SER A 204 -12.27 -5.61 5.04
C SER A 204 -13.04 -6.64 4.25
N SER A 205 -13.87 -7.45 4.91
CA SER A 205 -14.63 -8.56 4.32
C SER A 205 -15.76 -8.11 3.38
N GLY A 206 -15.58 -7.06 2.61
CA GLY A 206 -16.62 -6.57 1.69
C GLY A 206 -16.36 -5.18 1.18
N ASP A 207 -15.31 -4.53 1.64
CA ASP A 207 -14.85 -3.23 1.13
C ASP A 207 -13.99 -3.45 -0.12
N PHE A 208 -14.65 -3.68 -1.25
CA PHE A 208 -13.97 -4.02 -2.51
C PHE A 208 -13.39 -2.81 -3.23
N ASN A 209 -13.80 -1.60 -2.89
CA ASN A 209 -13.27 -0.37 -3.43
C ASN A 209 -12.26 0.31 -2.49
N TYR A 210 -12.00 -0.32 -1.34
CA TYR A 210 -11.04 0.14 -0.32
C TYR A 210 -11.33 1.55 0.19
N SER A 211 -12.60 1.91 0.27
CA SER A 211 -13.05 3.20 0.80
C SER A 211 -13.05 3.25 2.33
N GLY A 212 -12.84 2.11 2.98
CA GLY A 212 -12.91 1.94 4.44
C GLY A 212 -14.32 1.67 4.96
N VAL A 213 -15.35 1.74 4.11
CA VAL A 213 -16.76 1.51 4.48
C VAL A 213 -17.44 0.62 3.45
N VAL A 214 -18.01 -0.48 3.88
CA VAL A 214 -18.84 -1.32 3.02
C VAL A 214 -20.17 -0.64 2.72
N ASN A 215 -20.42 -0.34 1.45
CA ASN A 215 -21.59 0.40 1.00
C ASN A 215 -22.08 -0.04 -0.39
N VAL A 216 -22.94 0.77 -1.00
CA VAL A 216 -23.54 0.44 -2.31
C VAL A 216 -22.51 0.31 -3.45
N TYR A 217 -21.37 0.96 -3.35
CA TYR A 217 -20.32 0.87 -4.37
C TYR A 217 -19.66 -0.50 -4.35
N ASP A 218 -19.41 -1.06 -3.15
CA ASP A 218 -18.88 -2.41 -2.98
C ASP A 218 -19.87 -3.47 -3.44
N LEU A 219 -21.13 -3.27 -3.09
CA LEU A 219 -22.20 -4.15 -3.57
C LEU A 219 -22.28 -4.17 -5.11
N ASN A 220 -22.11 -3.03 -5.77
CA ASN A 220 -22.07 -2.98 -7.23
C ASN A 220 -20.88 -3.74 -7.82
N ILE A 221 -19.70 -3.63 -7.20
CA ILE A 221 -18.52 -4.41 -7.60
C ILE A 221 -18.82 -5.89 -7.40
N PHE A 222 -19.32 -6.29 -6.23
CA PHE A 222 -19.69 -7.67 -5.93
C PHE A 222 -20.69 -8.24 -6.94
N LEU A 223 -21.76 -7.51 -7.23
CA LEU A 223 -22.80 -7.97 -8.16
C LEU A 223 -22.28 -8.13 -9.59
N SER A 224 -21.29 -7.34 -10.00
CA SER A 224 -20.63 -7.50 -11.30
C SER A 224 -19.84 -8.81 -11.43
N LEU A 225 -19.45 -9.38 -10.29
CA LEU A 225 -18.67 -10.62 -10.19
C LEU A 225 -19.51 -11.82 -9.75
N TYR A 226 -20.77 -11.61 -9.34
CA TYR A 226 -21.62 -12.65 -8.79
C TYR A 226 -21.83 -13.81 -9.76
N GLY A 227 -21.65 -15.03 -9.28
CA GLY A 227 -21.77 -16.25 -10.06
C GLY A 227 -20.48 -16.65 -10.79
N THR A 228 -19.40 -15.89 -10.63
CA THR A 228 -18.09 -16.24 -11.16
C THR A 228 -17.48 -17.37 -10.32
N ILE A 229 -16.85 -18.33 -10.99
CA ILE A 229 -16.01 -19.35 -10.38
C ILE A 229 -14.56 -18.90 -10.55
N CYS A 230 -13.81 -18.87 -9.46
CA CYS A 230 -12.43 -18.45 -9.45
C CYS A 230 -11.53 -19.55 -10.02
N GLU A 231 -10.47 -19.18 -10.72
CA GLU A 231 -9.43 -20.14 -11.12
C GLU A 231 -8.83 -20.78 -9.86
N GLY A 232 -8.45 -22.06 -9.94
CA GLY A 232 -7.97 -22.83 -8.78
C GLY A 232 -9.08 -23.57 -8.03
N HIS A 233 -10.33 -23.46 -8.46
CA HIS A 233 -11.38 -24.31 -7.93
C HIS A 233 -11.09 -25.79 -8.28
N PRO A 234 -11.23 -26.72 -7.30
CA PRO A 234 -10.91 -28.14 -7.51
C PRO A 234 -11.62 -28.86 -8.67
N LEU A 235 -12.60 -28.21 -9.31
CA LEU A 235 -13.30 -28.74 -10.48
C LEU A 235 -12.63 -28.41 -11.82
N TRP A 236 -11.46 -27.73 -11.81
CA TRP A 236 -10.71 -27.35 -13.01
C TRP A 236 -9.48 -28.22 -13.30
N ASP A 237 -9.22 -29.28 -12.48
CA ASP A 237 -8.18 -30.30 -12.69
C ASP A 237 -8.70 -31.49 -13.49
#